data_7380cfe695226e8f9f367902705158b0
#
_entry.id   7380cfe695226e8f9f367902705158b0
#
_cell.length_a   1.000
_cell.length_b   1.000
_cell.length_c   1.000
_cell.angle_alpha   90.00
_cell.angle_beta   90.00
_cell.angle_gamma   90.00
#
_symmetry.space_group_name_H-M   'P 1'
#
loop_
_entity.id
_entity.type
_entity.pdbx_description
1 polymer ?
#
loop_
_entity_poly.entity_id
_entity_poly.type
_entity_poly.pdbx_seq_one_letter_code
_entity_poly.pdbx_strand_id
1 'polypeptide(L)'
;MFEVNGEYANRKGSYTVLAIDGPIMAVRYADGTHADLKINIQERIWENIQAEQEEAAAKSNARKRSRKKSAVANIGHYIKVVSIAPGEELAFPGWEARVVMIEEGKEIKKGDRLIYFAQEAETFFAVATVTGEAFEADPKKYTFVVDAKKAAFCQIDIDADTGKLESGVLLDAIELESCPNFGAEPVPPESFCPINEDDFELLAEALTEVTELEEELILDDEDFDEEDEDE
;
A
#
# COMPACT_ATOMS: atom_id res chain seq x y z
N MET A 1 34.00 -4.73 -3.81
CA MET A 1 35.29 -5.19 -3.30
C MET A 1 35.50 -4.58 -1.91
N PHE A 2 35.75 -5.39 -0.88
CA PHE A 2 35.94 -4.91 0.49
C PHE A 2 37.35 -4.37 0.71
N GLU A 3 37.48 -3.35 1.57
CA GLU A 3 38.75 -2.74 1.91
C GLU A 3 38.94 -2.73 3.43
N VAL A 4 40.18 -2.87 3.88
CA VAL A 4 40.51 -2.77 5.32
C VAL A 4 40.18 -1.37 5.83
N ASN A 5 39.51 -1.28 6.96
CA ASN A 5 38.90 -0.10 7.56
C ASN A 5 37.69 0.47 6.78
N GLY A 6 37.18 -0.21 5.76
CA GLY A 6 35.92 0.11 5.11
C GLY A 6 34.72 -0.25 6.00
N GLU A 7 33.67 0.56 5.92
CA GLU A 7 32.39 0.32 6.63
C GLU A 7 31.38 -0.25 5.65
N TYR A 8 30.75 -1.35 6.06
CA TYR A 8 29.78 -2.10 5.28
C TYR A 8 28.63 -2.53 6.18
N ALA A 9 27.56 -3.06 5.60
CA ALA A 9 26.42 -3.57 6.35
C ALA A 9 25.99 -4.96 5.85
N ASN A 10 25.36 -5.72 6.75
CA ASN A 10 24.63 -6.94 6.44
C ASN A 10 23.38 -7.01 7.32
N ARG A 11 22.62 -8.10 7.25
CA ARG A 11 21.38 -8.28 8.05
C ARG A 11 21.58 -8.21 9.56
N LYS A 12 22.82 -8.38 10.06
CA LYS A 12 23.17 -8.27 11.49
C LYS A 12 23.47 -6.82 11.91
N GLY A 13 23.78 -5.93 10.95
CA GLY A 13 24.10 -4.53 11.20
C GLY A 13 25.36 -4.05 10.49
N SER A 14 25.78 -2.83 10.79
CA SER A 14 27.00 -2.24 10.23
C SER A 14 28.24 -2.84 10.88
N TYR A 15 29.30 -3.00 10.09
CA TYR A 15 30.58 -3.52 10.53
C TYR A 15 31.74 -2.82 9.80
N THR A 16 32.91 -2.82 10.46
CA THR A 16 34.17 -2.35 9.88
C THR A 16 35.07 -3.56 9.60
N VAL A 17 35.66 -3.62 8.42
CA VAL A 17 36.63 -4.67 8.06
C VAL A 17 37.97 -4.39 8.72
N LEU A 18 38.46 -5.33 9.54
CA LEU A 18 39.72 -5.20 10.26
C LEU A 18 40.91 -5.79 9.51
N ALA A 19 40.70 -6.94 8.85
CA ALA A 19 41.71 -7.63 8.07
C ALA A 19 41.05 -8.48 6.99
N ILE A 20 41.80 -8.74 5.91
CA ILE A 20 41.38 -9.64 4.82
C ILE A 20 42.46 -10.68 4.64
N ASP A 21 42.09 -11.97 4.77
CA ASP A 21 42.99 -13.12 4.56
C ASP A 21 42.37 -14.10 3.58
N GLY A 22 42.76 -14.02 2.33
CA GLY A 22 42.22 -14.82 1.22
C GLY A 22 40.70 -14.65 1.09
N PRO A 23 39.90 -15.72 1.20
CA PRO A 23 38.45 -15.67 1.04
C PRO A 23 37.68 -15.20 2.27
N ILE A 24 38.39 -14.89 3.39
CA ILE A 24 37.79 -14.53 4.68
C ILE A 24 38.23 -13.12 5.06
N MET A 25 37.30 -12.36 5.66
CA MET A 25 37.58 -11.08 6.28
C MET A 25 37.19 -11.09 7.75
N ALA A 26 38.05 -10.59 8.62
CA ALA A 26 37.77 -10.32 10.01
C ALA A 26 37.09 -8.96 10.14
N VAL A 27 35.94 -8.92 10.81
CA VAL A 27 35.15 -7.70 10.94
C VAL A 27 34.80 -7.41 12.41
N ARG A 28 34.51 -6.15 12.71
CA ARG A 28 33.97 -5.70 13.99
C ARG A 28 32.66 -4.97 13.75
N TYR A 29 31.59 -5.47 14.37
CA TYR A 29 30.28 -4.83 14.35
C TYR A 29 30.23 -3.59 15.26
N ALA A 30 29.21 -2.75 15.04
CA ALA A 30 29.00 -1.54 15.83
C ALA A 30 28.77 -1.82 17.34
N ASP A 31 28.27 -3.00 17.69
CA ASP A 31 28.12 -3.50 19.06
C ASP A 31 29.42 -4.00 19.70
N GLY A 32 30.54 -3.93 18.97
CA GLY A 32 31.87 -4.38 19.39
C GLY A 32 32.13 -5.87 19.19
N THR A 33 31.17 -6.66 18.69
CA THR A 33 31.39 -8.08 18.40
C THR A 33 32.28 -8.28 17.17
N HIS A 34 33.14 -9.33 17.21
CA HIS A 34 34.00 -9.70 16.10
C HIS A 34 33.46 -10.95 15.42
N ALA A 35 33.67 -11.05 14.11
CA ALA A 35 33.31 -12.21 13.33
C ALA A 35 34.23 -12.37 12.10
N ASP A 36 34.39 -13.62 11.66
CA ASP A 36 35.03 -13.95 10.39
C ASP A 36 33.96 -14.22 9.34
N LEU A 37 33.98 -13.44 8.26
CA LEU A 37 32.97 -13.50 7.21
C LEU A 37 33.59 -13.91 5.88
N LYS A 38 32.86 -14.73 5.10
CA LYS A 38 33.26 -15.10 3.74
C LYS A 38 32.98 -13.95 2.76
N ILE A 39 33.98 -13.49 2.07
CA ILE A 39 33.93 -12.32 1.17
C ILE A 39 32.85 -12.50 0.11
N ASN A 40 32.83 -13.64 -0.61
CA ASN A 40 31.89 -13.90 -1.69
C ASN A 40 30.41 -13.87 -1.27
N ILE A 41 30.13 -14.27 0.00
CA ILE A 41 28.76 -14.21 0.55
C ILE A 41 28.40 -12.76 0.88
N GLN A 42 29.35 -12.03 1.48
CA GLN A 42 29.09 -10.64 1.89
C GLN A 42 29.02 -9.70 0.68
N GLU A 43 29.71 -9.97 -0.43
CA GLU A 43 29.56 -9.20 -1.67
C GLU A 43 28.13 -9.26 -2.20
N ARG A 44 27.54 -10.44 -2.26
CA ARG A 44 26.13 -10.59 -2.70
C ARG A 44 25.13 -9.90 -1.75
N ILE A 45 25.38 -9.99 -0.44
CA ILE A 45 24.53 -9.31 0.55
C ILE A 45 24.66 -7.79 0.42
N TRP A 46 25.87 -7.29 0.23
CA TRP A 46 26.13 -5.87 0.07
C TRP A 46 25.55 -5.31 -1.22
N GLU A 47 25.67 -6.04 -2.33
CA GLU A 47 25.07 -5.68 -3.62
C GLU A 47 23.54 -5.55 -3.50
N ASN A 48 22.89 -6.49 -2.80
CA ASN A 48 21.44 -6.42 -2.55
C ASN A 48 21.06 -5.19 -1.69
N ILE A 49 21.80 -4.93 -0.61
CA ILE A 49 21.56 -3.76 0.25
C ILE A 49 21.75 -2.45 -0.54
N GLN A 50 22.77 -2.38 -1.40
CA GLN A 50 22.97 -1.20 -2.25
C GLN A 50 21.83 -1.03 -3.27
N ALA A 51 21.38 -2.11 -3.88
CA ALA A 51 20.25 -2.09 -4.81
C ALA A 51 18.97 -1.59 -4.11
N GLU A 52 18.66 -2.12 -2.92
CA GLU A 52 17.53 -1.66 -2.11
C GLU A 52 17.65 -0.16 -1.73
N GLN A 53 18.86 0.29 -1.36
CA GLN A 53 19.11 1.71 -1.06
C GLN A 53 19.02 2.61 -2.29
N GLU A 54 19.49 2.14 -3.45
CA GLU A 54 19.38 2.87 -4.72
C GLU A 54 17.91 2.97 -5.17
N GLU A 55 17.13 1.90 -5.02
CA GLU A 55 15.69 1.91 -5.29
C GLU A 55 14.94 2.86 -4.34
N ALA A 56 15.22 2.79 -3.04
CA ALA A 56 14.66 3.71 -2.05
C ALA A 56 15.04 5.18 -2.35
N ALA A 57 16.31 5.43 -2.74
CA ALA A 57 16.77 6.75 -3.13
C ALA A 57 16.14 7.22 -4.46
N ALA A 58 15.94 6.32 -5.43
CA ALA A 58 15.26 6.61 -6.68
C ALA A 58 13.77 6.90 -6.44
N LYS A 59 13.10 6.11 -5.61
CA LYS A 59 11.72 6.33 -5.15
C LYS A 59 11.60 7.69 -4.41
N SER A 60 12.51 8.04 -3.51
CA SER A 60 12.51 9.34 -2.81
C SER A 60 12.78 10.53 -3.74
N ASN A 61 13.62 10.37 -4.76
CA ASN A 61 13.88 11.39 -5.76
C ASN A 61 12.72 11.55 -6.77
N ALA A 62 12.01 10.47 -7.08
CA ALA A 62 10.77 10.51 -7.84
C ALA A 62 9.68 11.25 -7.04
N ARG A 63 9.55 10.98 -5.73
CA ARG A 63 8.67 11.71 -4.80
C ARG A 63 8.99 13.21 -4.74
N LYS A 64 10.28 13.61 -4.69
CA LYS A 64 10.69 15.02 -4.75
C LYS A 64 10.40 15.69 -6.10
N ARG A 65 10.39 14.94 -7.20
CA ARG A 65 10.03 15.45 -8.54
C ARG A 65 8.52 15.56 -8.72
N SER A 66 7.72 14.66 -8.13
CA SER A 66 6.26 14.76 -8.12
C SER A 66 5.80 15.96 -7.26
N ARG A 67 6.40 16.18 -6.08
CA ARG A 67 6.13 17.37 -5.25
C ARG A 67 6.37 18.70 -5.98
N LYS A 68 7.28 18.78 -6.94
CA LYS A 68 7.50 19.98 -7.78
C LYS A 68 6.48 20.13 -8.91
N LYS A 69 5.79 19.04 -9.31
CA LYS A 69 4.74 19.07 -10.34
C LYS A 69 3.33 19.26 -9.78
N SER A 70 3.09 18.94 -8.51
CA SER A 70 1.76 19.01 -7.87
C SER A 70 1.38 20.42 -7.36
N ALA A 71 2.11 21.47 -7.72
CA ALA A 71 1.71 22.85 -7.42
C ALA A 71 0.48 23.33 -8.24
N VAL A 72 -0.26 22.46 -8.94
CA VAL A 72 -1.34 22.83 -9.88
C VAL A 72 -2.72 22.25 -9.55
N ALA A 73 -2.87 21.31 -8.60
CA ALA A 73 -4.19 20.93 -8.09
C ALA A 73 -4.07 20.51 -6.62
N ASN A 74 -4.92 21.08 -5.78
CA ASN A 74 -5.05 20.65 -4.39
C ASN A 74 -5.85 19.34 -4.41
N ILE A 75 -5.15 18.21 -4.66
CA ILE A 75 -5.72 16.86 -4.68
C ILE A 75 -5.97 16.45 -3.23
N GLY A 76 -7.22 16.11 -2.91
CA GLY A 76 -7.61 15.58 -1.63
C GLY A 76 -7.29 14.08 -1.55
N HIS A 77 -6.87 13.62 -0.37
CA HIS A 77 -6.65 12.22 -0.07
C HIS A 77 -7.55 11.82 1.09
N TYR A 78 -8.29 10.73 0.94
CA TYR A 78 -9.30 10.33 1.91
C TYR A 78 -9.33 8.83 2.12
N ILE A 79 -9.58 8.40 3.35
CA ILE A 79 -10.09 7.06 3.62
C ILE A 79 -11.61 7.09 3.45
N LYS A 80 -12.13 6.28 2.54
CA LYS A 80 -13.56 6.04 2.35
C LYS A 80 -13.97 4.83 3.18
N VAL A 81 -14.77 5.07 4.23
CA VAL A 81 -15.27 4.01 5.11
C VAL A 81 -16.50 3.38 4.50
N VAL A 82 -16.51 2.05 4.42
CA VAL A 82 -17.66 1.25 3.97
C VAL A 82 -17.98 0.14 4.97
N SER A 83 -19.19 -0.38 4.91
CA SER A 83 -19.66 -1.50 5.75
C SER A 83 -19.64 -2.77 4.90
N ILE A 84 -18.72 -3.67 5.20
CA ILE A 84 -18.60 -5.00 4.58
C ILE A 84 -18.16 -5.96 5.67
N ALA A 85 -18.97 -7.00 5.95
CA ALA A 85 -18.63 -7.98 6.97
C ALA A 85 -17.48 -8.90 6.53
N PRO A 86 -16.63 -9.39 7.46
CA PRO A 86 -15.58 -10.35 7.15
C PRO A 86 -16.11 -11.58 6.44
N GLY A 87 -15.41 -12.03 5.38
CA GLY A 87 -15.80 -13.19 4.57
C GLY A 87 -16.91 -12.92 3.54
N GLU A 88 -17.38 -11.69 3.41
CA GLU A 88 -18.27 -11.29 2.31
C GLU A 88 -17.48 -10.86 1.08
N GLU A 89 -18.09 -11.06 -0.10
CA GLU A 89 -17.53 -10.54 -1.35
C GLU A 89 -17.49 -9.00 -1.32
N LEU A 90 -16.63 -8.38 -2.14
CA LEU A 90 -16.54 -6.92 -2.28
C LEU A 90 -17.80 -6.34 -2.95
N ALA A 91 -18.97 -6.58 -2.34
CA ALA A 91 -20.28 -6.13 -2.81
C ALA A 91 -20.89 -5.15 -1.81
N PHE A 92 -20.77 -3.85 -2.10
CA PHE A 92 -21.34 -2.78 -1.28
C PHE A 92 -21.93 -1.67 -2.18
N PRO A 93 -22.73 -0.75 -1.63
CA PRO A 93 -23.38 0.28 -2.43
C PRO A 93 -22.41 1.11 -3.27
N GLY A 94 -22.71 1.23 -4.57
CA GLY A 94 -21.91 2.01 -5.51
C GLY A 94 -20.70 1.30 -6.12
N TRP A 95 -20.26 0.15 -5.56
CA TRP A 95 -19.04 -0.54 -6.01
C TRP A 95 -19.09 -1.00 -7.48
N GLU A 96 -20.12 -1.78 -7.86
CA GLU A 96 -20.28 -2.23 -9.24
C GLU A 96 -20.49 -1.09 -10.25
N ALA A 97 -21.18 -0.05 -9.81
CA ALA A 97 -21.46 1.12 -10.64
C ALA A 97 -20.28 2.10 -10.74
N ARG A 98 -19.19 1.83 -10.02
CA ARG A 98 -18.01 2.71 -9.93
C ARG A 98 -18.39 4.14 -9.55
N VAL A 99 -19.25 4.26 -8.53
CA VAL A 99 -19.66 5.56 -7.97
C VAL A 99 -19.50 5.58 -6.47
N VAL A 100 -19.15 6.73 -5.94
CA VAL A 100 -19.09 6.99 -4.51
C VAL A 100 -20.13 8.04 -4.15
N MET A 101 -20.91 7.80 -3.07
CA MET A 101 -21.82 8.80 -2.52
C MET A 101 -21.03 9.80 -1.70
N ILE A 102 -21.27 11.09 -1.93
CA ILE A 102 -20.61 12.18 -1.22
C ILE A 102 -21.43 12.51 0.03
N GLU A 103 -20.77 12.52 1.18
CA GLU A 103 -21.35 12.95 2.44
C GLU A 103 -21.76 14.44 2.39
N GLU A 104 -22.88 14.80 3.01
CA GLU A 104 -23.36 16.18 3.03
C GLU A 104 -22.32 17.13 3.66
N GLY A 105 -22.00 18.21 2.94
CA GLY A 105 -21.02 19.20 3.38
C GLY A 105 -19.56 18.87 3.03
N LYS A 106 -19.29 17.72 2.39
CA LYS A 106 -17.97 17.39 1.86
C LYS A 106 -17.84 17.86 0.40
N GLU A 107 -16.69 18.39 0.06
CA GLU A 107 -16.28 18.67 -1.32
C GLU A 107 -15.31 17.60 -1.79
N ILE A 108 -15.79 16.69 -2.62
CA ILE A 108 -14.97 15.71 -3.33
C ILE A 108 -14.88 16.15 -4.78
N LYS A 109 -13.67 16.17 -5.34
CA LYS A 109 -13.37 16.74 -6.65
C LYS A 109 -12.76 15.70 -7.57
N LYS A 110 -12.90 15.91 -8.86
CA LYS A 110 -12.15 15.13 -9.84
C LYS A 110 -10.65 15.21 -9.58
N GLY A 111 -10.00 14.05 -9.53
CA GLY A 111 -8.59 13.89 -9.22
C GLY A 111 -8.32 13.58 -7.75
N ASP A 112 -9.30 13.71 -6.84
CA ASP A 112 -9.15 13.26 -5.46
C ASP A 112 -8.96 11.75 -5.41
N ARG A 113 -8.21 11.28 -4.42
CA ARG A 113 -7.83 9.89 -4.27
C ARG A 113 -8.42 9.28 -3.01
N LEU A 114 -8.85 8.04 -3.12
CA LEU A 114 -9.56 7.33 -2.06
C LEU A 114 -8.84 6.02 -1.73
N ILE A 115 -8.75 5.72 -0.44
CA ILE A 115 -8.45 4.37 0.08
C ILE A 115 -9.72 3.84 0.69
N TYR A 116 -10.19 2.67 0.26
CA TYR A 116 -11.36 2.03 0.83
C TYR A 116 -11.00 1.23 2.07
N PHE A 117 -11.81 1.40 3.11
CA PHE A 117 -11.69 0.72 4.39
C PHE A 117 -13.00 0.05 4.77
N ALA A 118 -12.97 -1.28 4.96
CA ALA A 118 -14.09 -2.07 5.47
C ALA A 118 -14.04 -2.05 7.00
N GLN A 119 -15.01 -1.38 7.63
CA GLN A 119 -14.95 -1.12 9.06
C GLN A 119 -15.08 -2.39 9.91
N GLU A 120 -15.98 -3.30 9.56
CA GLU A 120 -16.23 -4.53 10.32
C GLU A 120 -15.08 -5.53 10.21
N ALA A 121 -14.35 -5.48 9.10
CA ALA A 121 -13.16 -6.29 8.85
C ALA A 121 -11.86 -5.60 9.29
N GLU A 122 -11.92 -4.32 9.66
CA GLU A 122 -10.78 -3.48 10.01
C GLU A 122 -9.66 -3.52 8.95
N THR A 123 -10.05 -3.50 7.65
CA THR A 123 -9.16 -3.80 6.53
C THR A 123 -9.25 -2.73 5.44
N PHE A 124 -8.10 -2.27 4.97
CA PHE A 124 -7.97 -1.51 3.74
C PHE A 124 -7.89 -2.48 2.56
N PHE A 125 -8.65 -2.23 1.47
CA PHE A 125 -8.76 -3.22 0.41
C PHE A 125 -8.72 -2.67 -1.02
N ALA A 126 -8.85 -1.37 -1.22
CA ALA A 126 -8.79 -0.80 -2.55
C ALA A 126 -8.29 0.64 -2.58
N VAL A 127 -7.71 1.02 -3.71
CA VAL A 127 -7.30 2.37 -4.08
C VAL A 127 -8.15 2.82 -5.24
N ALA A 128 -8.67 4.05 -5.20
CA ALA A 128 -9.46 4.62 -6.28
C ALA A 128 -9.15 6.09 -6.52
N THR A 129 -9.42 6.53 -7.75
CA THR A 129 -9.34 7.94 -8.16
C THR A 129 -10.71 8.45 -8.58
N VAL A 130 -11.09 9.63 -8.12
CA VAL A 130 -12.30 10.32 -8.56
C VAL A 130 -12.10 10.84 -9.97
N THR A 131 -12.89 10.34 -10.94
CA THR A 131 -12.71 10.64 -12.37
C THR A 131 -13.74 11.62 -12.92
N GLY A 132 -14.87 11.80 -12.23
CA GLY A 132 -15.97 12.66 -12.64
C GLY A 132 -16.24 13.83 -11.70
N GLU A 133 -16.94 14.84 -12.22
CA GLU A 133 -17.52 15.90 -11.40
C GLU A 133 -18.70 15.36 -10.59
N ALA A 134 -19.02 16.03 -9.46
CA ALA A 134 -20.15 15.66 -8.65
C ALA A 134 -21.49 15.81 -9.41
N PHE A 135 -22.37 14.82 -9.30
CA PHE A 135 -23.70 14.80 -9.89
C PHE A 135 -24.76 14.30 -8.91
N GLU A 136 -26.01 14.73 -9.09
CA GLU A 136 -27.12 14.28 -8.28
C GLU A 136 -27.86 13.09 -8.92
N ALA A 137 -28.16 12.06 -8.11
CA ALA A 137 -28.96 10.91 -8.53
C ALA A 137 -29.81 10.36 -7.36
N ASP A 138 -30.77 9.47 -7.68
CA ASP A 138 -31.48 8.68 -6.69
C ASP A 138 -30.51 7.64 -6.09
N PRO A 139 -30.28 7.66 -4.77
CA PRO A 139 -29.38 6.72 -4.09
C PRO A 139 -29.71 5.25 -4.34
N LYS A 140 -30.99 4.94 -4.46
CA LYS A 140 -31.48 3.56 -4.70
C LYS A 140 -30.99 2.98 -6.03
N LYS A 141 -30.66 3.84 -7.01
CA LYS A 141 -30.09 3.39 -8.28
C LYS A 141 -28.73 2.67 -8.10
N TYR A 142 -28.02 3.02 -7.04
CA TYR A 142 -26.70 2.50 -6.71
C TYR A 142 -26.71 1.70 -5.40
N THR A 143 -27.87 1.16 -5.04
CA THR A 143 -28.09 0.28 -3.87
C THR A 143 -27.92 0.93 -2.50
N PHE A 144 -27.71 2.27 -2.42
CA PHE A 144 -27.63 2.97 -1.14
C PHE A 144 -28.99 3.02 -0.44
N VAL A 145 -29.01 2.69 0.86
CA VAL A 145 -30.19 2.72 1.70
C VAL A 145 -30.14 4.00 2.56
N VAL A 146 -30.58 5.10 1.96
CA VAL A 146 -30.69 6.40 2.64
C VAL A 146 -32.10 6.98 2.47
N ASP A 147 -32.58 7.72 3.46
CA ASP A 147 -33.90 8.37 3.42
C ASP A 147 -33.82 9.72 2.68
N ALA A 148 -33.27 9.73 1.48
CA ALA A 148 -33.18 10.88 0.63
C ALA A 148 -33.62 10.52 -0.79
N LYS A 149 -34.32 11.44 -1.46
CA LYS A 149 -34.73 11.26 -2.86
C LYS A 149 -33.57 11.51 -3.85
N LYS A 150 -32.58 12.27 -3.43
CA LYS A 150 -31.39 12.59 -4.21
C LYS A 150 -30.20 12.70 -3.27
N ALA A 151 -29.05 12.26 -3.75
CA ALA A 151 -27.76 12.44 -3.10
C ALA A 151 -26.72 12.84 -4.16
N ALA A 152 -25.61 13.41 -3.72
CA ALA A 152 -24.48 13.74 -4.57
C ALA A 152 -23.57 12.51 -4.72
N PHE A 153 -23.07 12.29 -5.93
CA PHE A 153 -22.18 11.20 -6.31
C PHE A 153 -21.03 11.68 -7.14
N CYS A 154 -19.89 10.99 -7.09
CA CYS A 154 -18.83 11.09 -8.08
C CYS A 154 -18.57 9.73 -8.73
N GLN A 155 -18.14 9.75 -9.99
CA GLN A 155 -17.57 8.58 -10.64
C GLN A 155 -16.15 8.37 -10.13
N ILE A 156 -15.80 7.09 -9.95
CA ILE A 156 -14.47 6.65 -9.56
C ILE A 156 -13.91 5.64 -10.55
N ASP A 157 -12.60 5.55 -10.60
CA ASP A 157 -11.88 4.45 -11.19
C ASP A 157 -11.12 3.71 -10.10
N ILE A 158 -11.12 2.39 -10.12
CA ILE A 158 -10.38 1.57 -9.15
C ILE A 158 -8.98 1.37 -9.73
N ASP A 159 -7.99 1.90 -9.03
CA ASP A 159 -6.59 1.83 -9.42
C ASP A 159 -5.98 0.48 -9.04
N ALA A 160 -6.39 -0.06 -7.88
CA ALA A 160 -6.04 -1.39 -7.37
C ALA A 160 -7.09 -1.87 -6.37
N ASP A 161 -7.36 -3.16 -6.32
CA ASP A 161 -8.15 -3.80 -5.27
C ASP A 161 -7.63 -5.22 -4.99
N THR A 162 -7.86 -5.72 -3.80
CA THR A 162 -7.37 -7.03 -3.36
C THR A 162 -8.29 -8.19 -3.72
N GLY A 163 -9.38 -7.94 -4.47
CA GLY A 163 -10.35 -8.97 -4.84
C GLY A 163 -11.13 -9.58 -3.67
N LYS A 164 -10.49 -9.72 -2.50
CA LYS A 164 -11.07 -10.23 -1.26
C LYS A 164 -10.65 -9.38 -0.06
N LEU A 165 -11.53 -9.26 0.95
CA LEU A 165 -11.18 -8.53 2.18
C LEU A 165 -10.06 -9.19 2.97
N GLU A 166 -9.99 -10.52 2.95
CA GLU A 166 -8.99 -11.30 3.68
C GLU A 166 -7.55 -11.02 3.21
N SER A 167 -7.40 -10.61 1.94
CA SER A 167 -6.14 -10.24 1.33
C SER A 167 -5.77 -8.77 1.51
N GLY A 168 -6.62 -8.00 2.15
CA GLY A 168 -6.37 -6.59 2.38
C GLY A 168 -5.33 -6.32 3.48
N VAL A 169 -5.02 -5.05 3.65
CA VAL A 169 -4.07 -4.57 4.66
C VAL A 169 -4.83 -4.26 5.94
N LEU A 170 -4.50 -4.97 7.03
CA LEU A 170 -5.14 -4.76 8.33
C LEU A 170 -4.77 -3.40 8.92
N LEU A 171 -5.72 -2.78 9.61
CA LEU A 171 -5.53 -1.49 10.26
C LEU A 171 -4.38 -1.50 11.30
N ASP A 172 -4.22 -2.58 12.04
CA ASP A 172 -3.18 -2.74 13.06
C ASP A 172 -1.76 -2.94 12.47
N ALA A 173 -1.66 -3.22 11.18
CA ALA A 173 -0.38 -3.34 10.47
C ALA A 173 0.18 -1.99 10.01
N ILE A 174 -0.61 -0.90 10.08
CA ILE A 174 -0.20 0.42 9.58
C ILE A 174 -0.47 1.51 10.62
N GLU A 175 0.51 2.39 10.82
CA GLU A 175 0.38 3.56 11.66
C GLU A 175 0.18 4.82 10.78
N LEU A 176 -0.97 5.49 10.95
CA LEU A 176 -1.32 6.70 10.21
C LEU A 176 -0.92 7.94 10.99
N GLU A 177 -0.01 8.74 10.44
CA GLU A 177 0.49 9.97 11.10
C GLU A 177 -0.58 11.07 11.16
N SER A 178 -1.38 11.23 10.09
CA SER A 178 -2.44 12.27 10.01
C SER A 178 -3.70 11.90 10.78
N CYS A 179 -3.92 10.60 11.07
CA CYS A 179 -5.09 10.08 11.77
C CYS A 179 -4.70 9.02 12.81
N PRO A 180 -3.92 9.34 13.85
CA PRO A 180 -3.38 8.35 14.80
C PRO A 180 -4.44 7.61 15.62
N ASN A 181 -5.68 8.13 15.67
CA ASN A 181 -6.80 7.50 16.38
C ASN A 181 -7.82 6.89 15.42
N PHE A 182 -7.49 6.72 14.13
CA PHE A 182 -8.40 6.08 13.18
C PHE A 182 -8.63 4.63 13.62
N GLY A 183 -9.90 4.22 13.70
CA GLY A 183 -10.30 2.91 14.20
C GLY A 183 -10.46 2.80 15.73
N ALA A 184 -10.03 3.78 16.54
CA ALA A 184 -10.25 3.78 17.99
C ALA A 184 -11.75 3.89 18.36
N GLU A 185 -12.52 4.56 17.51
CA GLU A 185 -13.99 4.62 17.59
C GLU A 185 -14.57 4.25 16.22
N PRO A 186 -15.76 3.60 16.18
CA PRO A 186 -16.43 3.31 14.92
C PRO A 186 -16.73 4.59 14.13
N VAL A 187 -16.27 4.63 12.88
CA VAL A 187 -16.54 5.73 11.97
C VAL A 187 -17.82 5.42 11.20
N PRO A 188 -18.77 6.35 11.06
CA PRO A 188 -20.01 6.07 10.30
C PRO A 188 -19.68 5.56 8.89
N PRO A 189 -20.40 4.51 8.41
CA PRO A 189 -20.30 4.09 7.02
C PRO A 189 -20.56 5.26 6.07
N GLU A 190 -19.96 5.22 4.89
CA GLU A 190 -20.01 6.25 3.85
C GLU A 190 -19.24 7.55 4.18
N SER A 191 -18.56 7.61 5.34
CA SER A 191 -17.72 8.76 5.70
C SER A 191 -16.45 8.87 4.88
N PHE A 192 -15.92 10.10 4.81
CA PHE A 192 -14.60 10.42 4.25
C PHE A 192 -13.71 10.99 5.35
N CYS A 193 -12.66 10.29 5.69
CA CYS A 193 -11.65 10.73 6.64
C CYS A 193 -10.45 11.31 5.84
N PRO A 194 -10.17 12.63 5.95
CA PRO A 194 -9.04 13.21 5.23
C PRO A 194 -7.72 12.70 5.81
N ILE A 195 -6.78 12.37 4.94
CA ILE A 195 -5.41 11.98 5.28
C ILE A 195 -4.42 12.83 4.49
N ASN A 196 -3.16 12.84 4.93
CA ASN A 196 -2.10 13.48 4.18
C ASN A 196 -1.64 12.61 2.98
N GLU A 197 -0.83 13.17 2.10
CA GLU A 197 -0.29 12.48 0.92
C GLU A 197 0.64 11.32 1.33
N ASP A 198 1.42 11.49 2.41
CA ASP A 198 2.39 10.50 2.87
C ASP A 198 1.67 9.24 3.40
N ASP A 199 0.60 9.38 4.19
CA ASP A 199 -0.25 8.26 4.65
C ASP A 199 -0.98 7.59 3.49
N PHE A 200 -1.44 8.38 2.51
CA PHE A 200 -2.08 7.82 1.32
C PHE A 200 -1.10 6.97 0.50
N GLU A 201 0.11 7.47 0.26
CA GLU A 201 1.14 6.73 -0.49
C GLU A 201 1.54 5.45 0.26
N LEU A 202 1.67 5.50 1.59
CA LEU A 202 1.96 4.33 2.41
C LEU A 202 0.90 3.23 2.26
N LEU A 203 -0.38 3.59 2.36
CA LEU A 203 -1.49 2.65 2.19
C LEU A 203 -1.59 2.11 0.76
N ALA A 204 -1.41 2.97 -0.25
CA ALA A 204 -1.47 2.56 -1.65
C ALA A 204 -0.31 1.63 -2.02
N GLU A 205 0.91 1.85 -1.50
CA GLU A 205 2.05 0.96 -1.69
C GLU A 205 1.79 -0.40 -1.05
N ALA A 206 1.32 -0.44 0.21
CA ALA A 206 1.00 -1.68 0.90
C ALA A 206 -0.09 -2.49 0.18
N LEU A 207 -1.14 -1.84 -0.33
CA LEU A 207 -2.20 -2.52 -1.10
C LEU A 207 -1.69 -3.06 -2.44
N THR A 208 -0.80 -2.34 -3.12
CA THR A 208 -0.22 -2.79 -4.39
C THR A 208 0.68 -4.01 -4.19
N GLU A 209 1.51 -4.02 -3.14
CA GLU A 209 2.38 -5.15 -2.82
C GLU A 209 1.58 -6.44 -2.54
N VAL A 210 0.46 -6.32 -1.81
CA VAL A 210 -0.41 -7.47 -1.52
C VAL A 210 -1.07 -8.00 -2.80
N THR A 211 -1.52 -7.12 -3.68
CA THR A 211 -2.17 -7.49 -4.95
C THR A 211 -1.19 -8.21 -5.89
N GLU A 212 0.06 -7.73 -6.01
CA GLU A 212 1.10 -8.36 -6.81
C GLU A 212 1.47 -9.77 -6.30
N LEU A 213 1.53 -9.96 -4.97
CA LEU A 213 1.80 -11.26 -4.36
C LEU A 213 0.70 -12.30 -4.61
N GLU A 214 -0.58 -11.87 -4.66
CA GLU A 214 -1.69 -12.76 -4.98
C GLU A 214 -1.69 -13.19 -6.46
N GLU A 215 -1.36 -12.29 -7.37
CA GLU A 215 -1.24 -12.60 -8.79
C GLU A 215 -0.12 -13.64 -9.05
N GLU A 216 1.02 -13.51 -8.37
CA GLU A 216 2.12 -14.48 -8.46
C GLU A 216 1.71 -15.87 -7.96
N LEU A 217 0.96 -15.96 -6.84
CA LEU A 217 0.51 -17.23 -6.26
C LEU A 217 -0.51 -17.95 -7.17
N ILE A 218 -1.37 -17.21 -7.86
CA ILE A 218 -2.36 -17.79 -8.78
C ILE A 218 -1.68 -18.37 -10.03
N LEU A 219 -0.63 -17.74 -10.53
CA LEU A 219 0.11 -18.21 -11.72
C LEU A 219 0.90 -19.50 -11.44
N ASP A 220 1.42 -19.67 -10.21
CA ASP A 220 2.14 -20.90 -9.82
C ASP A 220 1.21 -22.13 -9.67
N ASP A 221 -0.07 -21.93 -9.33
CA ASP A 221 -1.05 -23.02 -9.19
C ASP A 221 -1.58 -23.52 -10.57
N GLU A 222 -1.57 -22.70 -11.63
CA GLU A 222 -2.03 -23.09 -12.95
C GLU A 222 -1.03 -24.00 -13.71
N ASP A 223 0.25 -23.99 -13.36
CA ASP A 223 1.29 -24.80 -14.00
C ASP A 223 1.35 -26.27 -13.47
N PHE A 224 0.53 -26.64 -12.49
CA PHE A 224 0.62 -27.96 -11.83
C PHE A 224 -0.40 -29.01 -12.34
N ASP A 225 -1.36 -28.63 -13.20
CA ASP A 225 -2.45 -29.54 -13.64
C ASP A 225 -2.26 -30.18 -15.04
N GLU A 226 -1.10 -30.08 -15.69
CA GLU A 226 -0.86 -30.65 -17.03
C GLU A 226 0.08 -31.87 -17.12
N GLU A 227 0.29 -32.65 -16.05
CA GLU A 227 0.97 -33.97 -16.19
C GLU A 227 0.21 -35.04 -15.41
N ASP A 228 -0.78 -35.70 -16.03
CA ASP A 228 -1.12 -37.12 -15.80
C ASP A 228 -2.41 -37.54 -16.56
N GLU A 229 -2.40 -37.51 -17.89
CA GLU A 229 -3.31 -38.36 -18.70
C GLU A 229 -2.57 -38.93 -19.91
N ASP A 230 -1.70 -39.93 -19.69
CA ASP A 230 -1.34 -40.91 -20.70
C ASP A 230 -0.87 -42.22 -20.04
N GLU A 231 -1.85 -43.17 -19.75
CA GLU A 231 -1.65 -44.63 -19.81
C GLU A 231 -2.97 -45.34 -20.15
#